data_ccb3a26813984eb04b63f7162fc51dd5
#
_entry.id   ccb3a26813984eb04b63f7162fc51dd5
#
_cell.length_a   1.000
_cell.length_b   1.000
_cell.length_c   1.000
_cell.angle_alpha   90.00
_cell.angle_beta   90.00
_cell.angle_gamma   90.00
#
_symmetry.space_group_name_H-M   'P 1'
#
loop_
_entity.id
_entity.type
_entity.pdbx_description
1 polymer ?
#
loop_
_entity_poly.entity_id
_entity_poly.type
_entity_poly.pdbx_seq_one_letter_code
_entity_poly.pdbx_strand_id
1 'polypeptide(L)'
;MLAAEAQVKTDDPGRYITQLCRHAQQVHRLRHRPRDHGGDGQPPPKVQHVECSENSGMISFGWGQCTMQATPGTLTLRAEATDEQGLQRVQGIVARDIERFGKRNQLTVTWQRTLELG
;
A
#
# COMPACT_ATOMS: atom_id res chain seq x y z
N MET A 1 6.45 6.15 -15.85
CA MET A 1 5.88 5.90 -14.53
C MET A 1 6.97 5.77 -13.52
N LEU A 2 6.79 6.34 -12.37
CA LEU A 2 7.78 6.28 -11.30
C LEU A 2 7.52 5.09 -10.40
N ALA A 3 8.54 4.50 -9.86
CA ALA A 3 8.41 3.34 -9.00
C ALA A 3 9.41 3.34 -7.87
N ALA A 4 9.05 2.73 -6.77
CA ALA A 4 9.94 2.52 -5.64
C ALA A 4 9.63 1.16 -5.03
N GLU A 5 10.63 0.53 -4.47
CA GLU A 5 10.47 -0.79 -3.88
C GLU A 5 10.98 -0.80 -2.46
N ALA A 6 10.42 -1.65 -1.65
CA ALA A 6 10.87 -1.84 -0.29
C ALA A 6 10.79 -3.33 0.05
N GLN A 7 11.70 -3.78 0.90
CA GLN A 7 11.66 -5.15 1.35
C GLN A 7 11.60 -5.11 2.87
N VAL A 8 10.65 -5.80 3.43
CA VAL A 8 10.44 -5.82 4.87
C VAL A 8 10.68 -7.23 5.34
N LYS A 9 11.61 -7.42 6.24
CA LYS A 9 11.90 -8.75 6.73
C LYS A 9 10.89 -9.12 7.80
N THR A 10 10.20 -10.21 7.59
CA THR A 10 9.21 -10.66 8.54
C THR A 10 8.99 -12.14 8.37
N ASP A 11 8.67 -12.82 9.45
CA ASP A 11 8.44 -14.25 9.41
C ASP A 11 7.10 -14.59 8.77
N ASP A 12 6.23 -13.64 8.62
CA ASP A 12 4.88 -13.92 8.15
C ASP A 12 4.45 -12.87 7.13
N PRO A 13 5.13 -12.82 5.99
CA PRO A 13 4.80 -11.77 5.00
C PRO A 13 3.39 -11.86 4.45
N GLY A 14 2.86 -13.06 4.32
CA GLY A 14 1.50 -13.21 3.79
C GLY A 14 0.46 -12.58 4.70
N ARG A 15 0.71 -12.57 6.00
CA ARG A 15 -0.20 -11.98 6.96
C ARG A 15 -0.35 -10.48 6.72
N TYR A 16 0.77 -9.82 6.41
CA TYR A 16 0.71 -8.38 6.17
C TYR A 16 -0.01 -8.06 4.87
N ILE A 17 0.14 -8.91 3.86
CA ILE A 17 -0.62 -8.74 2.62
C ILE A 17 -2.10 -8.85 2.91
N THR A 18 -2.50 -9.86 3.68
CA THR A 18 -3.90 -10.04 4.03
C THR A 18 -4.43 -8.84 4.80
N GLN A 19 -3.65 -8.32 5.75
CA GLN A 19 -4.09 -7.19 6.54
C GLN A 19 -4.20 -5.91 5.71
N LEU A 20 -3.25 -5.68 4.81
CA LEU A 20 -3.31 -4.51 3.94
C LEU A 20 -4.51 -4.59 3.02
N CYS A 21 -4.75 -5.75 2.45
CA CYS A 21 -5.88 -5.91 1.54
C CYS A 21 -7.22 -5.73 2.26
N ARG A 22 -7.30 -6.27 3.47
CA ARG A 22 -8.52 -6.14 4.25
C ARG A 22 -8.77 -4.68 4.61
N HIS A 23 -7.72 -3.98 5.00
CA HIS A 23 -7.84 -2.57 5.33
C HIS A 23 -8.25 -1.75 4.11
N ALA A 24 -7.63 -2.03 2.96
CA ALA A 24 -7.97 -1.32 1.73
C ALA A 24 -9.42 -1.58 1.32
N GLN A 25 -9.89 -2.80 1.51
CA GLN A 25 -11.27 -3.13 1.20
C GLN A 25 -12.24 -2.37 2.12
N GLN A 26 -11.86 -2.21 3.38
CA GLN A 26 -12.70 -1.47 4.30
C GLN A 26 -12.77 0.00 3.94
N VAL A 27 -11.64 0.59 3.53
CA VAL A 27 -11.62 1.98 3.12
C VAL A 27 -12.47 2.15 1.87
N HIS A 28 -12.39 1.22 0.92
CA HIS A 28 -13.18 1.28 -0.29
C HIS A 28 -14.67 1.19 0.04
N ARG A 29 -15.00 0.33 0.98
CA ARG A 29 -16.39 0.17 1.36
C ARG A 29 -16.93 1.41 2.07
N LEU A 30 -16.12 2.02 2.93
CA LEU A 30 -16.56 3.22 3.62
C LEU A 30 -16.80 4.37 2.67
N ARG A 31 -16.16 4.37 1.54
CA ARG A 31 -16.36 5.46 0.65
C ARG A 31 -17.70 5.44 -0.01
N HIS A 32 -18.41 4.35 -0.02
CA HIS A 32 -19.70 4.34 -0.64
C HIS A 32 -20.76 4.88 0.34
N ARG A 33 -20.39 5.23 1.57
CA ARG A 33 -21.36 5.79 2.44
C ARG A 33 -21.53 7.20 2.11
N PRO A 34 -22.71 7.65 1.99
CA PRO A 34 -23.01 9.01 1.68
C PRO A 34 -22.70 9.89 2.87
N ARG A 35 -21.67 10.41 3.08
CA ARG A 35 -21.37 11.20 4.09
C ARG A 35 -20.96 12.42 3.66
N ASP A 36 -21.62 13.35 3.77
CA ASP A 36 -21.19 14.49 3.26
C ASP A 36 -20.61 15.33 4.13
N HIS A 37 -19.91 15.49 4.56
CA HIS A 37 -19.33 16.42 5.27
C HIS A 37 -18.41 17.11 4.70
N GLY A 38 -18.61 17.95 4.34
CA GLY A 38 -17.82 18.86 3.98
C GLY A 38 -16.51 18.82 4.35
N GLY A 39 -15.93 18.01 4.25
CA GLY A 39 -14.77 18.02 4.80
C GLY A 39 -13.79 18.87 4.24
N ASP A 40 -13.15 19.27 4.84
CA ASP A 40 -12.19 20.00 4.45
C ASP A 40 -10.98 19.35 4.44
N GLY A 41 -10.18 19.42 4.17
CA GLY A 41 -9.01 18.78 4.18
C GLY A 41 -8.90 17.95 3.00
N GLN A 42 -7.96 17.09 2.96
CA GLN A 42 -7.74 16.29 1.80
C GLN A 42 -8.64 15.13 1.81
N PRO A 43 -9.19 14.76 0.71
CA PRO A 43 -10.03 13.58 0.67
C PRO A 43 -9.19 12.33 0.96
N PRO A 44 -9.78 11.32 1.53
CA PRO A 44 -9.05 10.09 1.76
C PRO A 44 -8.64 9.45 0.44
N PRO A 45 -7.63 8.60 0.46
CA PRO A 45 -7.18 7.97 -0.77
C PRO A 45 -8.29 7.12 -1.34
N LYS A 46 -8.44 7.14 -2.65
CA LYS A 46 -9.47 6.40 -3.25
C LYS A 46 -8.95 5.09 -3.65
N VAL A 47 -9.34 4.06 -3.01
CA VAL A 47 -8.99 2.72 -3.39
C VAL A 47 -9.96 2.30 -4.47
N GLN A 48 -9.46 2.12 -5.69
CA GLN A 48 -10.31 1.72 -6.78
C GLN A 48 -10.38 0.22 -6.96
N HIS A 49 -9.36 -0.49 -6.66
CA HIS A 49 -9.34 -1.93 -6.91
C HIS A 49 -8.39 -2.60 -5.92
N VAL A 50 -8.77 -3.76 -5.44
CA VAL A 50 -7.95 -4.54 -4.55
C VAL A 50 -7.99 -5.98 -5.00
N GLU A 51 -6.82 -6.59 -5.21
CA GLU A 51 -6.74 -8.00 -5.55
C GLU A 51 -5.78 -8.63 -4.58
N CYS A 52 -6.16 -9.72 -3.96
CA CYS A 52 -5.32 -10.38 -2.99
C CYS A 52 -5.35 -11.87 -3.13
N SER A 53 -4.20 -12.48 -2.92
CA SER A 53 -4.11 -13.92 -2.83
C SER A 53 -3.26 -14.22 -1.60
N GLU A 54 -2.92 -15.47 -1.37
CA GLU A 54 -2.16 -15.81 -0.18
C GLU A 54 -0.78 -15.21 -0.17
N ASN A 55 -0.14 -15.08 -1.30
CA ASN A 55 1.23 -14.63 -1.36
C ASN A 55 1.44 -13.35 -2.15
N SER A 56 0.38 -12.75 -2.62
CA SER A 56 0.51 -11.51 -3.38
C SER A 56 -0.73 -10.64 -3.25
N GLY A 57 -0.59 -9.37 -3.56
CA GLY A 57 -1.72 -8.46 -3.52
C GLY A 57 -1.43 -7.22 -4.33
N MET A 58 -2.48 -6.52 -4.69
CA MET A 58 -2.35 -5.26 -5.39
C MET A 58 -3.46 -4.33 -4.94
N ILE A 59 -3.11 -3.09 -4.66
CA ILE A 59 -4.07 -2.06 -4.30
C ILE A 59 -3.90 -0.93 -5.29
N SER A 60 -4.96 -0.61 -6.02
CA SER A 60 -4.92 0.46 -7.01
C SER A 60 -5.68 1.66 -6.51
N PHE A 61 -5.09 2.84 -6.66
CA PHE A 61 -5.71 4.06 -6.23
C PHE A 61 -6.15 4.92 -7.44
N GLY A 62 -5.97 4.41 -8.63
CA GLY A 62 -6.31 5.19 -9.83
C GLY A 62 -5.16 6.02 -10.34
N TRP A 63 -4.48 6.75 -9.46
CA TRP A 63 -3.33 7.54 -9.82
C TRP A 63 -2.02 6.87 -9.43
N GLY A 64 -2.12 5.72 -8.83
CA GLY A 64 -0.97 4.94 -8.43
C GLY A 64 -1.40 3.60 -7.91
N GLN A 65 -0.44 2.74 -7.65
CA GLN A 65 -0.76 1.41 -7.16
C GLN A 65 0.36 0.86 -6.32
N CYS A 66 0.06 -0.11 -5.49
CA CYS A 66 1.05 -0.83 -4.70
C CYS A 66 0.88 -2.31 -4.93
N THR A 67 1.95 -2.99 -5.28
CA THR A 67 1.95 -4.43 -5.45
C THR A 67 2.72 -5.03 -4.30
N MET A 68 2.23 -6.14 -3.77
CA MET A 68 2.85 -6.79 -2.63
C MET A 68 3.12 -8.24 -2.97
N GLN A 69 4.25 -8.76 -2.53
CA GLN A 69 4.57 -10.15 -2.79
C GLN A 69 5.25 -10.73 -1.57
N ALA A 70 4.84 -11.91 -1.15
CA ALA A 70 5.41 -12.60 -0.01
C ALA A 70 6.36 -13.67 -0.51
N THR A 71 7.59 -13.63 -0.01
CA THR A 71 8.57 -14.67 -0.26
C THR A 71 9.03 -15.13 1.11
N PRO A 72 9.73 -16.25 1.23
CA PRO A 72 10.14 -16.73 2.55
C PRO A 72 10.94 -15.66 3.32
N GLY A 73 10.42 -15.25 4.44
CA GLY A 73 11.11 -14.29 5.31
C GLY A 73 11.08 -12.84 4.83
N THR A 74 10.38 -12.53 3.75
CA THR A 74 10.39 -11.16 3.22
C THR A 74 9.06 -10.77 2.60
N LEU A 75 8.66 -9.55 2.86
CA LEU A 75 7.51 -8.95 2.20
C LEU A 75 8.08 -7.90 1.25
N THR A 76 7.84 -8.05 -0.03
CA THR A 76 8.31 -7.10 -1.04
C THR A 76 7.15 -6.19 -1.45
N LEU A 77 7.40 -4.89 -1.43
CA LEU A 77 6.40 -3.90 -1.78
C LEU A 77 6.92 -3.09 -2.97
N ARG A 78 6.04 -2.82 -3.91
CA ARG A 78 6.40 -1.98 -5.04
C ARG A 78 5.33 -0.92 -5.21
N ALA A 79 5.71 0.34 -5.13
CA ALA A 79 4.81 1.45 -5.31
C ALA A 79 5.06 2.06 -6.68
N GLU A 80 3.99 2.38 -7.39
CA GLU A 80 4.10 2.98 -8.72
C GLU A 80 3.09 4.11 -8.83
N ALA A 81 3.46 5.17 -9.50
CA ALA A 81 2.53 6.28 -9.72
C ALA A 81 2.98 7.09 -10.93
N THR A 82 2.09 7.93 -11.43
CA THR A 82 2.37 8.70 -12.64
C THR A 82 3.26 9.89 -12.35
N ASP A 83 3.34 10.36 -11.12
CA ASP A 83 4.19 11.48 -10.79
C ASP A 83 4.79 11.32 -9.41
N GLU A 84 5.68 12.19 -9.07
CA GLU A 84 6.40 12.12 -7.80
C GLU A 84 5.49 12.24 -6.60
N GLN A 85 4.55 13.13 -6.65
CA GLN A 85 3.65 13.35 -5.54
C GLN A 85 2.79 12.12 -5.31
N GLY A 86 2.29 11.52 -6.36
CA GLY A 86 1.52 10.29 -6.25
C GLY A 86 2.34 9.15 -5.70
N LEU A 87 3.60 9.03 -6.14
CA LEU A 87 4.48 7.98 -5.65
C LEU A 87 4.72 8.13 -4.15
N GLN A 88 5.02 9.34 -3.69
CA GLN A 88 5.23 9.56 -2.28
C GLN A 88 3.97 9.25 -1.47
N ARG A 89 2.82 9.51 -2.05
CA ARG A 89 1.57 9.25 -1.37
C ARG A 89 1.32 7.75 -1.21
N VAL A 90 1.58 6.96 -2.27
CA VAL A 90 1.44 5.52 -2.18
C VAL A 90 2.43 4.96 -1.15
N GLN A 91 3.68 5.41 -1.20
CA GLN A 91 4.69 4.96 -0.24
C GLN A 91 4.26 5.27 1.19
N GLY A 92 3.77 6.46 1.43
CA GLY A 92 3.35 6.87 2.77
C GLY A 92 2.18 6.07 3.31
N ILE A 93 1.19 5.79 2.45
CA ILE A 93 0.02 5.03 2.87
C ILE A 93 0.43 3.62 3.25
N VAL A 94 1.21 2.97 2.40
CA VAL A 94 1.59 1.58 2.61
C VAL A 94 2.53 1.46 3.81
N ALA A 95 3.51 2.36 3.90
CA ALA A 95 4.46 2.30 5.00
C ALA A 95 3.76 2.50 6.35
N ARG A 96 2.83 3.44 6.40
CA ARG A 96 2.11 3.69 7.63
C ARG A 96 1.34 2.45 8.07
N ASP A 97 0.68 1.79 7.13
CA ASP A 97 -0.12 0.63 7.47
C ASP A 97 0.76 -0.55 7.90
N ILE A 98 1.87 -0.78 7.20
CA ILE A 98 2.76 -1.87 7.55
C ILE A 98 3.37 -1.63 8.93
N GLU A 99 3.80 -0.41 9.19
CA GLU A 99 4.43 -0.10 10.48
C GLU A 99 3.42 -0.18 11.61
N ARG A 100 2.17 0.16 11.32
CA ARG A 100 1.13 0.07 12.32
C ARG A 100 0.81 -1.38 12.63
N PHE A 101 0.64 -2.23 11.60
CA PHE A 101 0.32 -3.63 11.80
C PHE A 101 1.49 -4.38 12.42
N GLY A 102 2.73 -3.99 12.08
CA GLY A 102 3.91 -4.66 12.59
C GLY A 102 4.55 -3.98 13.78
N LYS A 103 3.81 -3.19 14.52
CA LYS A 103 4.35 -2.44 15.62
C LYS A 103 5.04 -3.31 16.66
N ARG A 104 4.49 -4.46 16.95
CA ARG A 104 5.10 -5.34 17.94
C ARG A 104 6.44 -5.87 17.48
N ASN A 105 6.63 -6.02 16.18
CA ASN A 105 7.86 -6.54 15.62
C ASN A 105 8.77 -5.41 15.17
N GLN A 106 8.37 -4.17 15.42
CA GLN A 106 9.14 -2.99 15.07
C GLN A 106 9.52 -2.98 13.61
N LEU A 107 8.57 -3.34 12.76
CA LEU A 107 8.82 -3.34 11.32
C LEU A 107 8.94 -1.92 10.80
N THR A 108 9.89 -1.71 9.92
CA THR A 108 10.03 -0.43 9.27
C THR A 108 10.09 -0.64 7.76
N VAL A 109 9.64 0.33 7.02
CA VAL A 109 9.61 0.25 5.57
C VAL A 109 10.57 1.30 5.02
N THR A 110 11.59 0.86 4.30
CA THR A 110 12.55 1.76 3.69
C THR A 110 12.43 1.62 2.18
N TRP A 111 12.04 2.68 1.52
CA TRP A 111 11.82 2.65 0.09
C TRP A 111 13.08 3.02 -0.68
N GLN A 112 13.27 2.32 -1.79
CA GLN A 112 14.38 2.63 -2.68
C GLN A 112 13.79 2.93 -4.04
N ARG A 113 14.24 4.04 -4.65
CA ARG A 113 13.72 4.39 -5.93
C ARG A 113 14.25 3.46 -6.97
N THR A 114 13.41 2.96 -7.85
CA THR A 114 13.86 2.13 -8.95
C THR A 114 13.91 2.99 -10.20
N LEU A 115 14.91 2.68 -11.02
CA LEU A 115 15.03 3.43 -12.22
C LEU A 115 14.29 2.73 -13.27
N GLU A 116 13.27 3.35 -13.78
CA GLU A 116 12.54 2.73 -14.76
C GLU A 116 13.00 3.26 -16.03
N LEU A 117 13.64 2.52 -16.81
CA LEU A 117 14.13 3.02 -18.00
C LEU A 117 13.21 2.66 -19.05
N GLY A 118 12.28 2.90 -19.17
CA GLY A 118 11.53 2.47 -20.18
C GLY A 118 10.32 3.08 -20.53
#